data_0f18736667bbddcb15295a0001f7f347
#
_entry.id   0f18736667bbddcb15295a0001f7f347
#
_cell.length_a   1.000
_cell.length_b   1.000
_cell.length_c   1.000
_cell.angle_alpha   90.00
_cell.angle_beta   90.00
_cell.angle_gamma   90.00
#
_symmetry.space_group_name_H-M   'P 1'
#
loop_
_entity.id
_entity.type
_entity.pdbx_description
1 polymer ?
#
loop_
_entity_poly.entity_id
_entity_poly.type
_entity_poly.pdbx_seq_one_letter_code
_entity_poly.pdbx_strand_id
1 'polypeptide(L)'
;MIHADVRTSILITLLLLLIAQVFFSPVLLSAILAVIMLYLFFSFKEESKVVSKIWTFALTILALATIYFTYQSFIGIEAGVAVLSTFLFAKALETKSKRDVIILFNFALFVGASSFLYSQSIWMAIVILLCLFSCLIGLYRLQTSDFKHASNPSAALKTDAKHVGKFLILALPFFIL
;
A
#
# COMPACT_ATOMS: atom_id res chain seq x y z
N MET A 1 -6.45 -11.76 14.69
CA MET A 1 -5.25 -10.89 14.77
C MET A 1 -4.47 -11.03 13.47
N ILE A 2 -3.92 -9.95 12.95
CA ILE A 2 -3.10 -9.97 11.71
C ILE A 2 -1.68 -10.37 12.11
N HIS A 3 -1.12 -11.40 11.47
CA HIS A 3 0.23 -11.87 11.73
C HIS A 3 1.28 -10.78 11.43
N ALA A 4 2.40 -10.77 12.18
CA ALA A 4 3.48 -9.78 12.03
C ALA A 4 4.03 -9.73 10.59
N ASP A 5 4.10 -10.88 9.92
CA ASP A 5 4.59 -10.99 8.53
C ASP A 5 3.70 -10.28 7.51
N VAL A 6 2.38 -10.28 7.73
CA VAL A 6 1.42 -9.57 6.89
C VAL A 6 1.51 -8.07 7.13
N ARG A 7 1.70 -7.65 8.41
CA ARG A 7 1.89 -6.23 8.76
C ARG A 7 3.12 -5.64 8.07
N THR A 8 4.24 -6.38 8.04
CA THR A 8 5.46 -5.94 7.33
C THR A 8 5.22 -5.80 5.82
N SER A 9 4.48 -6.72 5.20
CA SER A 9 4.12 -6.61 3.78
C SER A 9 3.25 -5.39 3.50
N ILE A 10 2.29 -5.06 4.36
CA ILE A 10 1.48 -3.84 4.25
C ILE A 10 2.36 -2.59 4.30
N LEU A 11 3.28 -2.52 5.28
CA LEU A 11 4.19 -1.37 5.42
C LEU A 11 5.10 -1.19 4.21
N ILE A 12 5.66 -2.28 3.67
CA ILE A 12 6.52 -2.23 2.48
C ILE A 12 5.71 -1.74 1.27
N THR A 13 4.50 -2.25 1.06
CA THR A 13 3.64 -1.82 -0.04
C THR A 13 3.28 -0.35 0.06
N LEU A 14 2.87 0.13 1.23
CA LEU A 14 2.54 1.54 1.46
C LEU A 14 3.77 2.45 1.31
N LEU A 15 4.95 1.99 1.75
CA LEU A 15 6.21 2.73 1.58
C LEU A 15 6.56 2.89 0.09
N LEU A 16 6.46 1.83 -0.70
CA LEU A 16 6.71 1.89 -2.14
C LEU A 16 5.75 2.84 -2.85
N LEU A 17 4.47 2.81 -2.48
CA LEU A 17 3.48 3.74 -3.02
C LEU A 17 3.75 5.19 -2.58
N LEU A 18 4.17 5.40 -1.34
CA LEU A 18 4.54 6.73 -0.86
C LEU A 18 5.74 7.27 -1.64
N ILE A 19 6.76 6.45 -1.92
CA ILE A 19 7.91 6.85 -2.75
C ILE A 19 7.42 7.25 -4.15
N ALA A 20 6.52 6.47 -4.77
CA ALA A 20 5.95 6.82 -6.06
C ALA A 20 5.21 8.17 -6.02
N GLN A 21 4.50 8.46 -4.94
CA GLN A 21 3.71 9.68 -4.77
C GLN A 21 4.55 10.93 -4.49
N VAL A 22 5.62 10.82 -3.71
CA VAL A 22 6.47 11.97 -3.29
C VAL A 22 6.99 12.75 -4.49
N PHE A 23 7.26 12.10 -5.63
CA PHE A 23 7.80 12.75 -6.82
C PHE A 23 6.76 13.58 -7.59
N PHE A 24 5.47 13.32 -7.42
CA PHE A 24 4.40 13.90 -8.25
C PHE A 24 3.30 14.60 -7.46
N SER A 25 3.18 14.28 -6.17
CA SER A 25 2.18 14.90 -5.29
C SER A 25 2.70 16.18 -4.64
N PRO A 26 1.80 17.09 -4.26
CA PRO A 26 2.16 18.27 -3.49
C PRO A 26 2.93 17.90 -2.22
N VAL A 27 3.96 18.67 -1.89
CA VAL A 27 4.82 18.41 -0.72
C VAL A 27 3.98 18.28 0.57
N LEU A 28 2.94 19.07 0.71
CA LEU A 28 2.08 19.05 1.89
C LEU A 28 1.27 17.76 1.98
N LEU A 29 0.77 17.24 0.85
CA LEU A 29 0.07 15.95 0.80
C LEU A 29 1.03 14.80 1.11
N SER A 30 2.20 14.79 0.49
CA SER A 30 3.22 13.75 0.74
C SER A 30 3.68 13.74 2.20
N ALA A 31 3.77 14.91 2.84
CA ALA A 31 4.07 15.04 4.27
C ALA A 31 2.95 14.41 5.14
N ILE A 32 1.67 14.67 4.82
CA ILE A 32 0.54 14.06 5.54
C ILE A 32 0.57 12.53 5.39
N LEU A 33 0.77 12.02 4.18
CA LEU A 33 0.87 10.58 3.94
C LEU A 33 2.07 9.95 4.66
N ALA A 34 3.21 10.64 4.73
CA ALA A 34 4.38 10.21 5.47
C ALA A 34 4.10 10.16 6.99
N VAL A 35 3.39 11.13 7.55
CA VAL A 35 2.96 11.11 8.96
C VAL A 35 2.04 9.92 9.23
N ILE A 36 1.09 9.64 8.36
CA ILE A 36 0.22 8.45 8.46
C ILE A 36 1.07 7.17 8.43
N MET A 37 2.04 7.10 7.53
CA MET A 37 2.95 5.95 7.42
C MET A 37 3.78 5.74 8.69
N LEU A 38 4.37 6.81 9.24
CA LEU A 38 5.11 6.76 10.49
C LEU A 38 4.21 6.31 11.66
N TYR A 39 2.99 6.84 11.71
CA TYR A 39 2.03 6.42 12.72
C TYR A 39 1.70 4.92 12.61
N LEU A 40 1.45 4.41 11.40
CA LEU A 40 1.24 2.98 11.15
C LEU A 40 2.43 2.13 11.59
N PHE A 41 3.66 2.59 11.31
CA PHE A 41 4.88 1.91 11.71
C PHE A 41 4.98 1.76 13.23
N PHE A 42 4.72 2.84 13.99
CA PHE A 42 4.72 2.79 15.45
C PHE A 42 3.53 2.00 16.01
N SER A 43 2.35 2.14 15.42
CA SER A 43 1.15 1.42 15.87
C SER A 43 1.25 -0.09 15.68
N PHE A 44 1.94 -0.55 14.64
CA PHE A 44 2.17 -1.98 14.43
C PHE A 44 3.21 -2.56 15.41
N LYS A 45 4.06 -1.74 15.99
CA LYS A 45 5.04 -2.14 17.00
C LYS A 45 4.38 -2.27 18.39
N GLU A 46 3.42 -1.42 18.71
CA GLU A 46 2.64 -1.47 19.95
C GLU A 46 1.27 -2.10 19.66
N GLU A 47 1.01 -3.31 20.15
CA GLU A 47 -0.21 -4.11 19.86
C GLU A 47 -1.55 -3.48 20.29
N SER A 48 -1.60 -2.29 20.88
CA SER A 48 -2.75 -1.84 21.65
C SER A 48 -3.45 -0.53 21.23
N LYS A 49 -2.92 0.27 20.33
CA LYS A 49 -3.56 1.58 20.03
C LYS A 49 -4.27 1.59 18.67
N VAL A 50 -5.54 1.21 18.72
CA VAL A 50 -6.47 1.49 17.61
C VAL A 50 -6.64 3.00 17.50
N VAL A 51 -6.31 3.56 16.33
CA VAL A 51 -6.63 4.96 16.03
C VAL A 51 -8.11 5.19 16.24
N SER A 52 -8.47 6.21 16.97
CA SER A 52 -9.86 6.64 17.04
C SER A 52 -10.35 6.93 15.63
N LYS A 53 -11.53 6.44 15.27
CA LYS A 53 -12.15 6.72 13.96
C LYS A 53 -12.21 8.23 13.65
N ILE A 54 -12.32 9.03 14.70
CA ILE A 54 -12.35 10.50 14.59
C ILE A 54 -11.02 11.05 14.04
N TRP A 55 -9.88 10.53 14.51
CA TRP A 55 -8.57 10.94 14.01
C TRP A 55 -8.32 10.52 12.56
N THR A 56 -8.72 9.30 12.20
CA THR A 56 -8.63 8.83 10.80
C THR A 56 -9.46 9.74 9.89
N PHE A 57 -10.69 10.04 10.30
CA PHE A 57 -11.59 10.91 9.56
C PHE A 57 -11.04 12.34 9.43
N ALA A 58 -10.52 12.92 10.53
CA ALA A 58 -9.92 14.25 10.52
C ALA A 58 -8.69 14.33 9.59
N LEU A 59 -7.79 13.34 9.63
CA LEU A 59 -6.63 13.27 8.74
C LEU A 59 -7.05 13.13 7.28
N THR A 60 -8.07 12.34 6.99
CA THR A 60 -8.60 12.17 5.63
C THR A 60 -9.18 13.48 5.09
N ILE A 61 -9.96 14.20 5.91
CA ILE A 61 -10.51 15.51 5.53
C ILE A 61 -9.38 16.52 5.30
N LEU A 62 -8.38 16.55 6.17
CA LEU A 62 -7.23 17.44 6.02
C LEU A 62 -6.48 17.19 4.71
N ALA A 63 -6.26 15.90 4.37
CA ALA A 63 -5.61 15.51 3.11
C ALA A 63 -6.47 15.92 1.90
N LEU A 64 -7.79 15.70 1.93
CA LEU A 64 -8.70 16.10 0.86
C LEU A 64 -8.75 17.63 0.70
N ALA A 65 -8.76 18.37 1.81
CA ALA A 65 -8.68 19.82 1.76
C ALA A 65 -7.38 20.30 1.10
N THR A 66 -6.24 19.67 1.43
CA THR A 66 -4.95 19.95 0.80
C THR A 66 -4.99 19.72 -0.71
N ILE A 67 -5.61 18.63 -1.16
CA ILE A 67 -5.77 18.33 -2.59
C ILE A 67 -6.60 19.42 -3.26
N TYR A 68 -7.73 19.80 -2.66
CA TYR A 68 -8.58 20.86 -3.20
C TYR A 68 -7.87 22.21 -3.31
N PHE A 69 -7.15 22.62 -2.27
CA PHE A 69 -6.42 23.90 -2.29
C PHE A 69 -5.28 23.90 -3.30
N THR A 70 -4.65 22.75 -3.55
CA THR A 70 -3.51 22.66 -4.49
C THR A 70 -3.97 22.59 -5.94
N TYR A 71 -4.93 21.72 -6.24
CA TYR A 71 -5.38 21.48 -7.61
C TYR A 71 -6.59 22.30 -8.02
N GLN A 72 -7.22 23.04 -7.08
CA GLN A 72 -8.45 23.85 -7.28
C GLN A 72 -9.62 23.06 -7.89
N SER A 73 -9.50 21.74 -7.96
CA SER A 73 -10.48 20.82 -8.53
C SER A 73 -10.22 19.40 -8.02
N PHE A 74 -11.26 18.62 -7.87
CA PHE A 74 -11.17 17.16 -7.68
C PHE A 74 -11.18 16.39 -9.01
N ILE A 75 -11.41 17.09 -10.12
CA ILE A 75 -11.52 16.51 -11.46
C ILE A 75 -10.18 16.69 -12.17
N GLY A 76 -9.52 15.58 -12.44
CA GLY A 76 -8.22 15.55 -13.10
C GLY A 76 -7.45 14.28 -12.71
N ILE A 77 -6.50 13.89 -13.57
CA ILE A 77 -5.69 12.68 -13.35
C ILE A 77 -4.89 12.84 -12.04
N GLU A 78 -4.23 13.97 -11.87
CA GLU A 78 -3.39 14.22 -10.70
C GLU A 78 -4.18 14.26 -9.40
N ALA A 79 -5.28 15.04 -9.37
CA ALA A 79 -6.16 15.12 -8.22
C ALA A 79 -6.81 13.75 -7.92
N GLY A 80 -7.23 13.02 -8.96
CA GLY A 80 -7.85 11.69 -8.82
C GLY A 80 -6.92 10.67 -8.19
N VAL A 81 -5.67 10.57 -8.65
CA VAL A 81 -4.68 9.65 -8.06
C VAL A 81 -4.30 10.07 -6.64
N ALA A 82 -4.20 11.37 -6.36
CA ALA A 82 -3.95 11.89 -5.02
C ALA A 82 -5.09 11.53 -4.04
N VAL A 83 -6.35 11.65 -4.48
CA VAL A 83 -7.54 11.24 -3.71
C VAL A 83 -7.52 9.73 -3.44
N LEU A 84 -7.26 8.92 -4.47
CA LEU A 84 -7.17 7.46 -4.33
C LEU A 84 -6.09 7.05 -3.33
N SER A 85 -4.92 7.68 -3.41
CA SER A 85 -3.83 7.43 -2.46
C SER A 85 -4.22 7.81 -1.02
N THR A 86 -4.88 8.95 -0.85
CA THR A 86 -5.40 9.38 0.47
C THR A 86 -6.36 8.35 1.06
N PHE A 87 -7.30 7.85 0.27
CA PHE A 87 -8.23 6.81 0.72
C PHE A 87 -7.54 5.49 1.03
N LEU A 88 -6.49 5.12 0.28
CA LEU A 88 -5.70 3.93 0.58
C LEU A 88 -5.03 4.03 1.95
N PHE A 89 -4.36 5.15 2.23
CA PHE A 89 -3.70 5.38 3.52
C PHE A 89 -4.71 5.49 4.67
N ALA A 90 -5.86 6.13 4.45
CA ALA A 90 -6.96 6.14 5.41
C ALA A 90 -7.48 4.73 5.69
N LYS A 91 -7.66 3.92 4.65
CA LYS A 91 -8.08 2.51 4.79
C LYS A 91 -7.04 1.67 5.52
N ALA A 92 -5.76 1.93 5.33
CA ALA A 92 -4.69 1.25 6.06
C ALA A 92 -4.77 1.50 7.58
N LEU A 93 -5.15 2.70 8.02
CA LEU A 93 -5.37 3.03 9.44
C LEU A 93 -6.56 2.26 10.06
N GLU A 94 -7.56 1.91 9.26
CA GLU A 94 -8.76 1.21 9.72
C GLU A 94 -8.63 -0.31 9.67
N THR A 95 -7.58 -0.83 9.03
CA THR A 95 -7.41 -2.26 8.74
C THR A 95 -7.20 -3.07 10.03
N LYS A 96 -8.16 -3.98 10.33
CA LYS A 96 -8.16 -4.83 11.53
C LYS A 96 -8.36 -6.32 11.23
N SER A 97 -9.08 -6.64 10.17
CA SER A 97 -9.44 -8.01 9.82
C SER A 97 -8.66 -8.50 8.60
N LYS A 98 -8.58 -9.84 8.42
CA LYS A 98 -7.98 -10.44 7.21
C LYS A 98 -8.68 -9.97 5.94
N ARG A 99 -10.00 -9.79 5.98
CA ARG A 99 -10.80 -9.28 4.87
C ARG A 99 -10.38 -7.84 4.51
N ASP A 100 -10.14 -6.99 5.51
CA ASP A 100 -9.70 -5.61 5.27
C ASP A 100 -8.32 -5.58 4.61
N VAL A 101 -7.42 -6.51 4.97
CA VAL A 101 -6.10 -6.64 4.35
C VAL A 101 -6.20 -7.01 2.87
N ILE A 102 -7.10 -7.93 2.51
CA ILE A 102 -7.34 -8.30 1.10
C ILE A 102 -7.81 -7.06 0.32
N ILE A 103 -8.78 -6.33 0.87
CA ILE A 103 -9.30 -5.11 0.25
C ILE A 103 -8.17 -4.07 0.11
N LEU A 104 -7.36 -3.91 1.14
CA LEU A 104 -6.22 -2.98 1.15
C LEU A 104 -5.21 -3.29 0.03
N PHE A 105 -4.79 -4.56 -0.11
CA PHE A 105 -3.85 -4.95 -1.16
C PHE A 105 -4.43 -4.79 -2.56
N ASN A 106 -5.71 -5.16 -2.78
CA ASN A 106 -6.36 -4.93 -4.07
C ASN A 106 -6.45 -3.43 -4.39
N PHE A 107 -6.77 -2.61 -3.39
CA PHE A 107 -6.80 -1.16 -3.56
C PHE A 107 -5.40 -0.58 -3.80
N ALA A 108 -4.38 -1.09 -3.13
CA ALA A 108 -2.98 -0.70 -3.36
C ALA A 108 -2.51 -1.03 -4.79
N LEU A 109 -2.91 -2.18 -5.35
CA LEU A 109 -2.67 -2.52 -6.76
C LEU A 109 -3.30 -1.51 -7.71
N PHE A 110 -4.55 -1.12 -7.43
CA PHE A 110 -5.26 -0.13 -8.23
C PHE A 110 -4.60 1.25 -8.18
N VAL A 111 -4.22 1.72 -6.97
CA VAL A 111 -3.50 2.98 -6.79
C VAL A 111 -2.13 2.94 -7.46
N GLY A 112 -1.41 1.82 -7.34
CA GLY A 112 -0.13 1.60 -8.03
C GLY A 112 -0.27 1.70 -9.55
N ALA A 113 -1.27 1.02 -10.13
CA ALA A 113 -1.55 1.12 -11.57
C ALA A 113 -1.93 2.54 -11.97
N SER A 114 -2.76 3.24 -11.18
CA SER A 114 -3.15 4.63 -11.44
C SER A 114 -1.96 5.59 -11.41
N SER A 115 -0.91 5.28 -10.64
CA SER A 115 0.31 6.10 -10.58
C SER A 115 1.07 6.14 -11.91
N PHE A 116 0.82 5.19 -12.81
CA PHE A 116 1.34 5.22 -14.20
C PHE A 116 0.80 6.41 -15.01
N LEU A 117 -0.34 6.94 -14.61
CA LEU A 117 -0.93 8.11 -15.27
C LEU A 117 -0.14 9.40 -15.01
N TYR A 118 0.66 9.46 -13.94
CA TYR A 118 1.53 10.61 -13.65
C TYR A 118 2.76 10.65 -14.55
N SER A 119 3.41 9.52 -14.74
CA SER A 119 4.63 9.44 -15.51
C SER A 119 4.84 8.03 -16.06
N GLN A 120 5.16 7.96 -17.34
CA GLN A 120 5.53 6.73 -18.04
C GLN A 120 7.04 6.51 -18.03
N SER A 121 7.75 7.01 -17.01
CA SER A 121 9.19 6.81 -16.89
C SER A 121 9.54 5.38 -16.50
N ILE A 122 10.70 4.90 -16.94
CA ILE A 122 11.20 3.55 -16.61
C ILE A 122 11.34 3.38 -15.08
N TRP A 123 11.75 4.42 -14.37
CA TRP A 123 11.86 4.41 -12.91
C TRP A 123 10.51 4.18 -12.22
N MET A 124 9.47 4.84 -12.73
CA MET A 124 8.12 4.66 -12.21
C MET A 124 7.62 3.24 -12.45
N ALA A 125 7.89 2.68 -13.64
CA ALA A 125 7.58 1.29 -13.97
C ALA A 125 8.23 0.31 -12.97
N ILE A 126 9.49 0.52 -12.62
CA ILE A 126 10.21 -0.32 -11.66
C ILE A 126 9.55 -0.24 -10.27
N VAL A 127 9.25 0.96 -9.79
CA VAL A 127 8.60 1.15 -8.47
C VAL A 127 7.23 0.49 -8.43
N ILE A 128 6.42 0.64 -9.47
CA ILE A 128 5.10 0.02 -9.56
C ILE A 128 5.20 -1.51 -9.63
N LEU A 129 6.17 -2.03 -10.38
CA LEU A 129 6.43 -3.48 -10.43
C LEU A 129 6.81 -4.03 -9.06
N LEU A 130 7.66 -3.34 -8.30
CA LEU A 130 8.02 -3.71 -6.94
C LEU A 130 6.80 -3.64 -6.00
N CYS A 131 5.95 -2.63 -6.16
CA CYS A 131 4.71 -2.49 -5.40
C CYS A 131 3.77 -3.68 -5.69
N LEU A 132 3.57 -4.02 -6.96
CA LEU A 132 2.78 -5.18 -7.39
C LEU A 132 3.32 -6.48 -6.77
N PHE A 133 4.62 -6.68 -6.85
CA PHE A 133 5.28 -7.85 -6.27
C PHE A 133 5.10 -7.92 -4.75
N SER A 134 5.25 -6.78 -4.05
CA SER A 134 5.00 -6.67 -2.61
C SER A 134 3.54 -7.01 -2.24
N CYS A 135 2.56 -6.52 -3.01
CA CYS A 135 1.15 -6.84 -2.82
C CYS A 135 0.88 -8.36 -2.97
N LEU A 136 1.44 -8.97 -4.01
CA LEU A 136 1.27 -10.42 -4.24
C LEU A 136 1.88 -11.26 -3.13
N ILE A 137 3.07 -10.88 -2.63
CA ILE A 137 3.69 -11.55 -1.47
C ILE A 137 2.79 -11.38 -0.24
N GLY A 138 2.24 -10.19 -0.02
CA GLY A 138 1.33 -9.92 1.09
C GLY A 138 0.06 -10.77 1.04
N LEU A 139 -0.56 -10.89 -0.12
CA LEU A 139 -1.74 -11.73 -0.35
C LEU A 139 -1.41 -13.22 -0.16
N TYR A 140 -0.27 -13.69 -0.71
CA TYR A 140 0.19 -15.06 -0.53
C TYR A 140 0.41 -15.40 0.95
N ARG A 141 1.05 -14.50 1.71
CA ARG A 141 1.27 -14.67 3.15
C ARG A 141 -0.03 -14.71 3.93
N LEU A 142 -1.00 -13.88 3.54
CA LEU A 142 -2.31 -13.85 4.18
C LEU A 142 -3.04 -15.18 4.01
N GLN A 143 -2.99 -15.79 2.82
CA GLN A 143 -3.60 -17.08 2.53
C GLN A 143 -2.89 -18.23 3.23
N THR A 144 -1.55 -18.17 3.33
CA THR A 144 -0.73 -19.24 3.93
C THR A 144 -0.62 -19.11 5.46
N SER A 145 -1.03 -17.98 6.04
CA SER A 145 -0.93 -17.74 7.48
C SER A 145 -1.71 -18.74 8.33
N ASP A 146 -2.76 -19.33 7.77
CA ASP A 146 -3.57 -20.34 8.47
C ASP A 146 -2.92 -21.73 8.51
N PHE A 147 -1.92 -21.97 7.65
CA PHE A 147 -1.27 -23.30 7.50
C PHE A 147 0.16 -23.36 8.08
N LYS A 148 0.78 -22.21 8.34
CA LYS A 148 2.16 -22.17 8.86
C LYS A 148 2.19 -21.78 10.33
N HIS A 149 2.41 -22.77 11.21
CA HIS A 149 2.93 -22.52 12.56
C HIS A 149 4.42 -22.21 12.45
N ALA A 150 4.80 -21.03 12.92
CA ALA A 150 6.13 -20.58 13.34
C ALA A 150 7.36 -21.04 12.52
N SER A 151 7.77 -20.22 11.57
CA SER A 151 9.15 -20.18 11.09
C SER A 151 9.64 -18.73 11.03
N ASN A 152 10.95 -18.53 11.22
CA ASN A 152 11.59 -17.21 11.28
C ASN A 152 11.14 -16.26 10.16
N PRO A 153 10.73 -15.02 10.47
CA PRO A 153 10.09 -14.09 9.51
C PRO A 153 10.99 -13.70 8.32
N SER A 154 12.30 -13.63 8.51
CA SER A 154 13.25 -13.29 7.44
C SER A 154 13.53 -14.44 6.46
N ALA A 155 13.55 -15.68 6.94
CA ALA A 155 13.69 -16.87 6.09
C ALA A 155 12.40 -17.12 5.30
N ALA A 156 11.24 -16.86 5.90
CA ALA A 156 9.94 -16.94 5.24
C ALA A 156 9.82 -15.96 4.08
N LEU A 157 10.34 -14.72 4.21
CA LEU A 157 10.27 -13.71 3.14
C LEU A 157 10.95 -14.18 1.85
N LYS A 158 12.17 -14.75 1.95
CA LYS A 158 12.91 -15.25 0.78
C LYS A 158 12.20 -16.42 0.11
N THR A 159 11.64 -17.33 0.90
CA THR A 159 10.92 -18.49 0.38
C THR A 159 9.62 -18.09 -0.29
N ASP A 160 8.85 -17.19 0.33
CA ASP A 160 7.59 -16.69 -0.19
C ASP A 160 7.80 -15.85 -1.48
N ALA A 161 8.84 -15.01 -1.52
CA ALA A 161 9.23 -14.25 -2.71
C ALA A 161 9.63 -15.18 -3.87
N LYS A 162 10.34 -16.30 -3.58
CA LYS A 162 10.71 -17.29 -4.59
C LYS A 162 9.48 -18.03 -5.16
N HIS A 163 8.51 -18.37 -4.31
CA HIS A 163 7.26 -18.99 -4.76
C HIS A 163 6.41 -18.05 -5.61
N VAL A 164 6.20 -16.81 -5.15
CA VAL A 164 5.47 -15.80 -5.91
C VAL A 164 6.16 -15.48 -7.24
N GLY A 165 7.49 -15.34 -7.25
CA GLY A 165 8.27 -15.15 -8.48
C GLY A 165 8.12 -16.31 -9.46
N LYS A 166 8.12 -17.56 -8.99
CA LYS A 166 7.90 -18.74 -9.82
C LYS A 166 6.49 -18.74 -10.44
N PHE A 167 5.46 -18.37 -9.69
CA PHE A 167 4.10 -18.24 -10.21
C PHE A 167 3.96 -17.14 -11.25
N LEU A 168 4.61 -15.98 -11.03
CA LEU A 168 4.62 -14.89 -12.00
C LEU A 168 5.31 -15.29 -13.32
N ILE A 169 6.45 -15.96 -13.24
CA ILE A 169 7.16 -16.46 -14.44
C ILE A 169 6.30 -17.48 -15.17
N LEU A 170 5.60 -18.36 -14.45
CA LEU A 170 4.72 -19.36 -15.05
C LEU A 170 3.49 -18.73 -15.70
N ALA A 171 3.00 -17.60 -15.18
CA ALA A 171 1.86 -16.86 -15.73
C ALA A 171 2.25 -15.98 -16.94
N LEU A 172 3.53 -15.65 -17.11
CA LEU A 172 4.02 -14.75 -18.16
C LEU A 172 3.61 -15.16 -19.56
N PRO A 173 3.69 -16.45 -20.00
CA PRO A 173 3.23 -16.85 -21.31
C PRO A 173 1.73 -16.63 -21.56
N PHE A 174 0.89 -16.64 -20.51
CA PHE A 174 -0.53 -16.36 -20.64
C PHE A 174 -0.85 -14.88 -20.86
N PHE A 175 0.09 -13.96 -20.52
CA PHE A 175 -0.04 -12.53 -20.77
C PHE A 175 0.53 -12.08 -22.12
N ILE A 176 1.34 -12.93 -22.78
CA ILE A 176 1.96 -12.61 -24.07
C ILE A 176 1.10 -13.15 -25.25
N LEU A 177 0.24 -14.10 -24.98
CA LEU A 177 -0.69 -14.72 -25.96
C LEU A 177 -1.97 -13.91 -26.05
#